data_bdde5b8e0ecb8e29013f4b8acaf048be
#
_entry.id   bdde5b8e0ecb8e29013f4b8acaf048be
#
_cell.length_a   1.000
_cell.length_b   1.000
_cell.length_c   1.000
_cell.angle_alpha   90.00
_cell.angle_beta   90.00
_cell.angle_gamma   90.00
#
_symmetry.space_group_name_H-M   'P 1'
#
loop_
_entity.id
_entity.type
_entity.pdbx_description
1 polymer ?
#
loop_
_entity_poly.entity_id
_entity_poly.type
_entity_poly.pdbx_seq_one_letter_code
_entity_poly.pdbx_strand_id
1 'polypeptide(L)'
;MGKVMQIDEHAPDVVKDALDNKELSINQGYNITKQVQELPEEEREQAAALAVELEKAKKEVREKDAEADRRTKIAKQFSKAFELAVQLDITEENIRIWTECARMTPGEIEENAEESRELSEMFTEIAEKLDALAKERESG
;
A
#
# COMPACT_ATOMS: atom_id res chain seq x y z
N MET A 1 -15.84 30.02 -14.57
CA MET A 1 -14.41 29.99 -14.24
C MET A 1 -14.01 28.66 -13.60
N GLY A 2 -12.86 28.11 -13.99
CA GLY A 2 -12.32 26.90 -13.40
C GLY A 2 -11.83 27.09 -11.97
N LYS A 3 -11.73 25.98 -11.21
CA LYS A 3 -11.25 25.98 -9.82
C LYS A 3 -9.85 26.57 -9.68
N VAL A 4 -8.98 26.33 -10.65
CA VAL A 4 -7.59 26.86 -10.66
C VAL A 4 -7.60 28.39 -10.71
N MET A 5 -8.46 29.00 -11.52
CA MET A 5 -8.58 30.46 -11.59
C MET A 5 -9.07 31.08 -10.28
N GLN A 6 -10.03 30.43 -9.61
CA GLN A 6 -10.51 30.87 -8.30
C GLN A 6 -9.39 30.84 -7.26
N ILE A 7 -8.56 29.80 -7.27
CA ILE A 7 -7.41 29.68 -6.38
C ILE A 7 -6.40 30.79 -6.66
N ASP A 8 -6.06 31.04 -7.93
CA ASP A 8 -5.08 32.06 -8.32
C ASP A 8 -5.51 33.48 -7.92
N GLU A 9 -6.80 33.77 -8.06
CA GLU A 9 -7.34 35.11 -7.77
C GLU A 9 -7.61 35.36 -6.29
N HIS A 10 -8.03 34.32 -5.55
CA HIS A 10 -8.62 34.50 -4.21
C HIS A 10 -7.94 33.70 -3.10
N ALA A 11 -7.06 32.76 -3.42
CA ALA A 11 -6.43 31.92 -2.41
C ALA A 11 -5.44 32.71 -1.56
N PRO A 12 -5.45 32.52 -0.23
CA PRO A 12 -4.36 33.00 0.62
C PRO A 12 -3.02 32.36 0.22
N ASP A 13 -1.93 33.06 0.49
CA ASP A 13 -0.58 32.58 0.14
C ASP A 13 -0.25 31.22 0.72
N VAL A 14 -0.70 30.91 1.94
CA VAL A 14 -0.48 29.61 2.57
C VAL A 14 -1.11 28.48 1.77
N VAL A 15 -2.26 28.70 1.13
CA VAL A 15 -2.92 27.72 0.26
C VAL A 15 -2.16 27.56 -1.04
N LYS A 16 -1.73 28.67 -1.65
CA LYS A 16 -0.93 28.63 -2.88
C LYS A 16 0.39 27.87 -2.68
N ASP A 17 1.08 28.14 -1.57
CA ASP A 17 2.32 27.45 -1.22
C ASP A 17 2.10 25.96 -1.02
N ALA A 18 1.02 25.56 -0.34
CA ALA A 18 0.69 24.16 -0.12
C ALA A 18 0.37 23.44 -1.44
N LEU A 19 -0.27 24.11 -2.39
CA LEU A 19 -0.52 23.56 -3.73
C LEU A 19 0.77 23.39 -4.51
N ASP A 20 1.65 24.39 -4.48
CA ASP A 20 2.95 24.35 -5.15
C ASP A 20 3.83 23.22 -4.61
N ASN A 21 3.77 22.96 -3.31
CA ASN A 21 4.50 21.89 -2.64
C ASN A 21 3.80 20.52 -2.71
N LYS A 22 2.67 20.43 -3.40
CA LYS A 22 1.85 19.23 -3.55
C LYS A 22 1.31 18.66 -2.23
N GLU A 23 1.18 19.50 -1.23
CA GLU A 23 0.60 19.15 0.07
C GLU A 23 -0.93 19.11 0.02
N LEU A 24 -1.54 19.84 -0.92
CA LEU A 24 -2.97 19.87 -1.18
C LEU A 24 -3.27 19.53 -2.64
N SER A 25 -4.43 18.90 -2.88
CA SER A 25 -4.99 18.78 -4.22
C SER A 25 -5.67 20.09 -4.63
N ILE A 26 -5.94 20.26 -5.92
CA ILE A 26 -6.67 21.44 -6.44
C ILE A 26 -8.05 21.53 -5.80
N ASN A 27 -8.76 20.41 -5.62
CA ASN A 27 -10.07 20.40 -4.97
C ASN A 27 -10.01 20.84 -3.52
N GLN A 28 -9.01 20.37 -2.77
CA GLN A 28 -8.80 20.77 -1.38
C GLN A 28 -8.48 22.25 -1.27
N GLY A 29 -7.58 22.75 -2.12
CA GLY A 29 -7.23 24.17 -2.18
C GLY A 29 -8.42 25.05 -2.54
N TYR A 30 -9.23 24.63 -3.52
CA TYR A 30 -10.44 25.33 -3.91
C TYR A 30 -11.46 25.43 -2.76
N ASN A 31 -11.70 24.30 -2.08
CA ASN A 31 -12.66 24.26 -0.96
C ASN A 31 -12.22 25.14 0.19
N ILE A 32 -10.94 25.14 0.54
CA ILE A 32 -10.39 26.01 1.58
C ILE A 32 -10.54 27.47 1.17
N THR A 33 -10.17 27.82 -0.06
CA THR A 33 -10.29 29.19 -0.58
C THR A 33 -11.73 29.68 -0.50
N LYS A 34 -12.68 28.86 -0.90
CA LYS A 34 -14.10 29.19 -0.88
C LYS A 34 -14.62 29.39 0.55
N GLN A 35 -14.22 28.55 1.48
CA GLN A 35 -14.61 28.66 2.90
C GLN A 35 -14.07 29.92 3.53
N VAL A 36 -12.81 30.28 3.29
CA VAL A 36 -12.21 31.46 3.90
C VAL A 36 -12.68 32.78 3.28
N GLN A 37 -13.17 32.77 2.05
CA GLN A 37 -13.78 33.96 1.42
C GLN A 37 -15.02 34.47 2.16
N GLU A 38 -15.72 33.58 2.86
CA GLU A 38 -16.90 33.93 3.65
C GLU A 38 -16.56 34.58 4.98
N LEU A 39 -15.28 34.56 5.37
CA LEU A 39 -14.80 35.14 6.62
C LEU A 39 -14.34 36.60 6.42
N PRO A 40 -14.31 37.41 7.51
CA PRO A 40 -13.65 38.71 7.47
C PRO A 40 -12.20 38.59 7.01
N GLU A 41 -11.72 39.59 6.27
CA GLU A 41 -10.38 39.56 5.70
C GLU A 41 -9.29 39.30 6.75
N GLU A 42 -9.45 39.86 7.95
CA GLU A 42 -8.52 39.70 9.06
C GLU A 42 -8.36 38.27 9.56
N GLU A 43 -9.40 37.43 9.37
CA GLU A 43 -9.43 36.04 9.82
C GLU A 43 -9.07 35.02 8.72
N ARG A 44 -9.07 35.44 7.46
CA ARG A 44 -8.90 34.56 6.32
C ARG A 44 -7.57 33.79 6.33
N GLU A 45 -6.49 34.51 6.58
CA GLU A 45 -5.15 33.94 6.52
C GLU A 45 -4.94 32.88 7.63
N GLN A 46 -5.38 33.20 8.84
CA GLN A 46 -5.28 32.29 9.98
C GLN A 46 -6.16 31.04 9.78
N ALA A 47 -7.40 31.24 9.32
CA ALA A 47 -8.32 30.13 9.04
C ALA A 47 -7.77 29.23 7.93
N ALA A 48 -7.19 29.81 6.89
CA ALA A 48 -6.57 29.06 5.81
C ALA A 48 -5.38 28.24 6.29
N ALA A 49 -4.53 28.79 7.15
CA ALA A 49 -3.40 28.09 7.73
C ALA A 49 -3.84 26.86 8.54
N LEU A 50 -4.87 27.03 9.37
CA LEU A 50 -5.43 25.92 10.17
C LEU A 50 -6.06 24.84 9.28
N ALA A 51 -6.76 25.23 8.21
CA ALA A 51 -7.35 24.30 7.27
C ALA A 51 -6.29 23.49 6.51
N VAL A 52 -5.20 24.11 6.10
CA VAL A 52 -4.06 23.43 5.44
C VAL A 52 -3.42 22.43 6.40
N GLU A 53 -3.19 22.82 7.65
CA GLU A 53 -2.62 21.90 8.66
C GLU A 53 -3.53 20.71 8.92
N LEU A 54 -4.84 20.91 8.96
CA LEU A 54 -5.81 19.83 9.13
C LEU A 54 -5.76 18.86 7.96
N GLU A 55 -5.70 19.33 6.73
CA GLU A 55 -5.60 18.47 5.54
C GLU A 55 -4.29 17.68 5.50
N LYS A 56 -3.17 18.29 5.92
CA LYS A 56 -1.89 17.60 6.06
C LYS A 56 -1.97 16.47 7.10
N ALA A 57 -2.58 16.73 8.25
CA ALA A 57 -2.75 15.74 9.30
C ALA A 57 -3.61 14.57 8.83
N LYS A 58 -4.71 14.85 8.11
CA LYS A 58 -5.57 13.81 7.52
C LYS A 58 -4.81 12.94 6.51
N LYS A 59 -3.96 13.56 5.70
CA LYS A 59 -3.13 12.86 4.71
C LYS A 59 -2.14 11.91 5.39
N GLU A 60 -1.46 12.38 6.44
CA GLU A 60 -0.52 11.56 7.22
C GLU A 60 -1.21 10.35 7.84
N VAL A 61 -2.41 10.52 8.41
CA VAL A 61 -3.19 9.42 8.98
C VAL A 61 -3.56 8.41 7.91
N ARG A 62 -4.04 8.87 6.74
CA ARG A 62 -4.37 7.97 5.63
C ARG A 62 -3.17 7.18 5.13
N GLU A 63 -2.00 7.82 5.03
CA GLU A 63 -0.76 7.16 4.61
C GLU A 63 -0.30 6.11 5.62
N LYS A 64 -0.41 6.39 6.91
CA LYS A 64 -0.10 5.43 7.98
C LYS A 64 -1.05 4.24 7.98
N ASP A 65 -2.34 4.48 7.80
CA ASP A 65 -3.36 3.43 7.72
C ASP A 65 -3.14 2.54 6.50
N ALA A 66 -2.84 3.14 5.34
CA ALA A 66 -2.54 2.40 4.12
C ALA A 66 -1.29 1.52 4.28
N GLU A 67 -0.24 2.02 4.94
CA GLU A 67 0.97 1.26 5.23
C GLU A 67 0.70 0.11 6.21
N ALA A 68 -0.09 0.35 7.26
CA ALA A 68 -0.49 -0.69 8.20
C ALA A 68 -1.29 -1.79 7.51
N ASP A 69 -2.22 -1.44 6.63
CA ASP A 69 -3.01 -2.38 5.85
C ASP A 69 -2.14 -3.20 4.90
N ARG A 70 -1.19 -2.56 4.24
CA ARG A 70 -0.22 -3.23 3.36
C ARG A 70 0.59 -4.26 4.11
N ARG A 71 1.12 -3.90 5.26
CA ARG A 71 1.93 -4.80 6.12
C ARG A 71 1.12 -6.00 6.59
N THR A 72 -0.11 -5.77 7.04
CA THR A 72 -1.02 -6.84 7.47
C THR A 72 -1.32 -7.80 6.33
N LYS A 73 -1.57 -7.27 5.13
CA LYS A 73 -1.84 -8.08 3.94
C LYS A 73 -0.66 -8.96 3.57
N ILE A 74 0.55 -8.41 3.59
CA ILE A 74 1.79 -9.15 3.33
C ILE A 74 1.97 -10.29 4.36
N ALA A 75 1.82 -9.96 5.64
CA ALA A 75 1.94 -10.96 6.72
C ALA A 75 0.95 -12.10 6.56
N LYS A 76 -0.30 -11.79 6.23
CA LYS A 76 -1.35 -12.79 5.99
C LYS A 76 -1.03 -13.67 4.78
N GLN A 77 -0.50 -13.09 3.70
CA GLN A 77 -0.11 -13.85 2.51
C GLN A 77 0.96 -14.89 2.83
N PHE A 78 2.02 -14.50 3.53
CA PHE A 78 3.08 -15.42 3.93
C PHE A 78 2.57 -16.50 4.87
N SER A 79 1.85 -16.14 5.92
CA SER A 79 1.31 -17.08 6.88
C SER A 79 0.38 -18.10 6.22
N LYS A 80 -0.50 -17.65 5.34
CA LYS A 80 -1.44 -18.52 4.63
C LYS A 80 -0.72 -19.47 3.66
N ALA A 81 0.27 -18.97 2.93
CA ALA A 81 1.06 -19.77 2.01
C ALA A 81 1.80 -20.89 2.74
N PHE A 82 2.43 -20.60 3.88
CA PHE A 82 3.10 -21.59 4.71
C PHE A 82 2.12 -22.59 5.30
N GLU A 83 1.00 -22.13 5.82
CA GLU A 83 -0.05 -23.00 6.36
C GLU A 83 -0.55 -24.00 5.32
N LEU A 84 -0.85 -23.54 4.10
CA LEU A 84 -1.30 -24.40 3.01
C LEU A 84 -0.20 -25.36 2.56
N ALA A 85 1.04 -24.88 2.46
CA ALA A 85 2.17 -25.71 2.03
C ALA A 85 2.45 -26.84 3.02
N VAL A 86 2.39 -26.56 4.32
CA VAL A 86 2.62 -27.55 5.38
C VAL A 86 1.53 -28.63 5.41
N GLN A 87 0.31 -28.28 5.01
CA GLN A 87 -0.82 -29.20 4.97
C GLN A 87 -0.79 -30.16 3.77
N LEU A 88 0.04 -29.89 2.77
CA LEU A 88 0.16 -30.78 1.61
C LEU A 88 0.77 -32.11 2.01
N ASP A 89 0.04 -33.19 1.75
CA ASP A 89 0.57 -34.54 1.90
C ASP A 89 1.20 -34.97 0.57
N ILE A 90 2.52 -34.82 0.47
CA ILE A 90 3.26 -35.01 -0.77
C ILE A 90 3.61 -36.49 -0.94
N THR A 91 2.70 -37.20 -1.58
CA THR A 91 2.88 -38.60 -1.98
C THR A 91 2.73 -38.70 -3.49
N GLU A 92 3.30 -39.77 -4.06
CA GLU A 92 3.14 -40.02 -5.50
C GLU A 92 1.66 -40.18 -5.86
N GLU A 93 0.89 -40.85 -5.01
CA GLU A 93 -0.55 -41.01 -5.21
C GLU A 93 -1.29 -39.69 -5.25
N ASN A 94 -1.03 -38.79 -4.31
CA ASN A 94 -1.71 -37.51 -4.24
C ASN A 94 -1.33 -36.61 -5.42
N ILE A 95 -0.09 -36.67 -5.85
CA ILE A 95 0.36 -35.93 -7.04
C ILE A 95 -0.35 -36.43 -8.29
N ARG A 96 -0.49 -37.75 -8.40
CA ARG A 96 -1.21 -38.38 -9.51
C ARG A 96 -2.68 -37.98 -9.52
N ILE A 97 -3.35 -38.04 -8.36
CA ILE A 97 -4.75 -37.60 -8.20
C ILE A 97 -4.91 -36.16 -8.65
N TRP A 98 -4.01 -35.28 -8.24
CA TRP A 98 -4.05 -33.86 -8.63
C TRP A 98 -3.99 -33.71 -10.15
N THR A 99 -3.01 -34.34 -10.82
CA THR A 99 -2.86 -34.24 -12.28
C THR A 99 -4.06 -34.80 -13.03
N GLU A 100 -4.65 -35.91 -12.53
CA GLU A 100 -5.84 -36.50 -13.13
C GLU A 100 -7.09 -35.66 -12.94
N CYS A 101 -7.34 -35.18 -11.73
CA CYS A 101 -8.50 -34.35 -11.42
C CYS A 101 -8.46 -32.98 -12.13
N ALA A 102 -7.27 -32.41 -12.27
CA ALA A 102 -7.08 -31.14 -13.00
C ALA A 102 -6.98 -31.38 -14.52
N ARG A 103 -7.00 -32.62 -14.98
CA ARG A 103 -6.90 -33.01 -16.40
C ARG A 103 -5.71 -32.36 -17.10
N MET A 104 -4.55 -32.42 -16.46
CA MET A 104 -3.32 -31.85 -16.98
C MET A 104 -2.80 -32.62 -18.19
N THR A 105 -2.40 -31.85 -19.21
CA THR A 105 -1.64 -32.41 -20.34
C THR A 105 -0.20 -32.70 -19.90
N PRO A 106 0.54 -33.53 -20.62
CA PRO A 106 1.98 -33.76 -20.30
C PRO A 106 2.78 -32.45 -20.24
N GLY A 107 2.50 -31.50 -21.13
CA GLY A 107 3.14 -30.19 -21.11
C GLY A 107 2.85 -29.39 -19.85
N GLU A 108 1.61 -29.41 -19.39
CA GLU A 108 1.21 -28.75 -18.13
C GLU A 108 1.85 -29.40 -16.91
N ILE A 109 1.99 -30.73 -16.93
CA ILE A 109 2.69 -31.45 -15.86
C ILE A 109 4.16 -31.04 -15.80
N GLU A 110 4.83 -30.91 -16.95
CA GLU A 110 6.21 -30.42 -17.03
C GLU A 110 6.35 -28.99 -16.54
N GLU A 111 5.40 -28.10 -16.91
CA GLU A 111 5.38 -26.72 -16.45
C GLU A 111 5.24 -26.65 -14.93
N ASN A 112 4.34 -27.45 -14.35
CA ASN A 112 4.16 -27.50 -12.90
C ASN A 112 5.39 -28.06 -12.18
N ALA A 113 6.12 -28.99 -12.80
CA ALA A 113 7.38 -29.49 -12.27
C ALA A 113 8.42 -28.36 -12.21
N GLU A 114 8.51 -27.54 -13.27
CA GLU A 114 9.42 -26.40 -13.33
C GLU A 114 9.06 -25.33 -12.30
N GLU A 115 7.77 -25.00 -12.18
CA GLU A 115 7.27 -24.09 -11.14
C GLU A 115 7.60 -24.59 -9.73
N SER A 116 7.51 -25.92 -9.52
CA SER A 116 7.86 -26.52 -8.22
C SER A 116 9.34 -26.31 -7.89
N ARG A 117 10.24 -26.39 -8.88
CA ARG A 117 11.66 -26.12 -8.69
C ARG A 117 11.91 -24.66 -8.36
N GLU A 118 11.24 -23.75 -9.06
CA GLU A 118 11.30 -22.30 -8.79
C GLU A 118 10.80 -21.98 -7.38
N LEU A 119 9.71 -22.59 -6.94
CA LEU A 119 9.19 -22.46 -5.60
C LEU A 119 10.16 -22.99 -4.54
N SER A 120 10.85 -24.09 -4.84
CA SER A 120 11.87 -24.66 -3.95
C SER A 120 13.02 -23.66 -3.74
N GLU A 121 13.49 -23.02 -4.81
CA GLU A 121 14.50 -21.98 -4.73
C GLU A 121 14.02 -20.77 -3.92
N MET A 122 12.77 -20.36 -4.13
CA MET A 122 12.14 -19.28 -3.39
C MET A 122 12.06 -19.59 -1.90
N PHE A 123 11.61 -20.79 -1.54
CA PHE A 123 11.54 -21.20 -0.13
C PHE A 123 12.92 -21.30 0.52
N THR A 124 13.94 -21.70 -0.22
CA THR A 124 15.32 -21.69 0.25
C THR A 124 15.78 -20.27 0.56
N GLU A 125 15.48 -19.31 -0.33
CA GLU A 125 15.79 -17.90 -0.11
C GLU A 125 15.06 -17.34 1.13
N ILE A 126 13.79 -17.69 1.31
CA ILE A 126 13.02 -17.30 2.49
C ILE A 126 13.66 -17.84 3.76
N ALA A 127 14.07 -19.12 3.76
CA ALA A 127 14.74 -19.73 4.89
C ALA A 127 16.04 -19.00 5.28
N GLU A 128 16.84 -18.66 4.29
CA GLU A 128 18.09 -17.91 4.52
C GLU A 128 17.84 -16.52 5.14
N LYS A 129 16.82 -15.82 4.65
CA LYS A 129 16.41 -14.52 5.19
C LYS A 129 15.86 -14.63 6.60
N LEU A 130 15.08 -15.66 6.88
CA LEU A 130 14.58 -15.92 8.24
C LEU A 130 15.70 -16.24 9.21
N ASP A 131 16.69 -17.04 8.80
CA ASP A 131 17.86 -17.34 9.61
C ASP A 131 18.64 -16.06 9.95
N ALA A 132 18.83 -15.17 8.98
CA ALA A 132 19.49 -13.90 9.17
C ALA A 132 18.73 -13.01 10.18
N LEU A 133 17.40 -12.96 10.05
CA LEU A 133 16.54 -12.19 10.98
C LEU A 133 16.57 -12.76 12.40
N ALA A 134 16.59 -14.10 12.53
CA ALA A 134 16.70 -14.76 13.82
C ALA A 134 18.01 -14.38 14.53
N LYS A 135 19.11 -14.38 13.80
CA LYS A 135 20.42 -13.96 14.32
C LYS A 135 20.43 -12.49 14.73
N GLU A 136 19.84 -11.62 13.93
CA GLU A 136 19.72 -10.19 14.22
C GLU A 136 18.97 -9.95 15.52
N ARG A 137 17.87 -10.66 15.75
CA ARG A 137 17.06 -10.53 16.98
C ARG A 137 17.75 -11.12 18.21
N GLU A 138 18.56 -12.16 18.06
CA GLU A 138 19.37 -12.72 19.15
C GLU A 138 20.46 -11.74 19.57
N SER A 139 21.02 -10.98 18.63
CA SER A 139 22.08 -10.00 18.87
C SER A 139 21.55 -8.67 19.45
N GLY A 140 20.28 -8.43 19.29
CA GLY A 140 19.61 -7.24 19.80
C GLY A 140 18.92 -7.49 21.10
#